data_b5c9a8685648a4a67791f0a433932f6c
#
_entry.id   b5c9a8685648a4a67791f0a433932f6c
#
_cell.length_a   1.000
_cell.length_b   1.000
_cell.length_c   1.000
_cell.angle_alpha   90.00
_cell.angle_beta   90.00
_cell.angle_gamma   90.00
#
_symmetry.space_group_name_H-M   'P 1'
#
loop_
_entity.id
_entity.type
_entity.pdbx_description
1 polymer ?
#
loop_
_entity_poly.entity_id
_entity_poly.type
_entity_poly.pdbx_seq_one_letter_code
_entity_poly.pdbx_strand_id
1 'polypeptide(L)'
;MKGTTRLLALCGVLTALGVVLLCLGGIVPFALYICPILASIALLPVRSRPRYAWCCYGAIALLGLLLCPDKEVSLLFCFTGYYPLLKPRLDALRSRLLSLTLKLLWAAVSMAALYALILYVFCLPAVVEEFAATGRWLLAATIAMGVALFFVYDVLLGRLMARWPANV
;
A
#
# COMPACT_ATOMS: atom_id res chain seq x y z
N MET A 1 26.79 18.39 0.25
CA MET A 1 25.70 18.89 1.12
C MET A 1 24.43 19.27 0.36
N LYS A 2 24.48 19.97 -0.80
CA LYS A 2 23.27 20.36 -1.58
C LYS A 2 22.34 19.19 -2.00
N GLY A 3 22.89 18.02 -2.29
CA GLY A 3 22.09 16.86 -2.70
C GLY A 3 21.25 16.23 -1.58
N THR A 4 21.77 16.20 -0.35
CA THR A 4 21.07 15.62 0.81
C THR A 4 19.88 16.47 1.25
N THR A 5 20.06 17.81 1.24
CA THR A 5 18.98 18.74 1.59
C THR A 5 17.83 18.68 0.59
N ARG A 6 18.14 18.60 -0.71
CA ARG A 6 17.13 18.45 -1.78
C ARG A 6 16.36 17.14 -1.63
N LEU A 7 17.06 16.06 -1.29
CA LEU A 7 16.46 14.74 -1.09
C LEU A 7 15.54 14.72 0.14
N LEU A 8 15.95 15.35 1.25
CA LEU A 8 15.11 15.52 2.44
C LEU A 8 13.85 16.34 2.15
N ALA A 9 13.98 17.45 1.42
CA ALA A 9 12.84 18.24 1.02
C ALA A 9 11.87 17.43 0.14
N LEU A 10 12.38 16.65 -0.81
CA LEU A 10 11.57 15.74 -1.63
C LEU A 10 10.83 14.71 -0.77
N CYS A 11 11.53 14.08 0.20
CA CYS A 11 10.90 13.14 1.13
C CYS A 11 9.77 13.80 1.93
N GLY A 12 9.96 15.03 2.41
CA GLY A 12 8.92 15.77 3.11
C GLY A 12 7.68 16.02 2.25
N VAL A 13 7.87 16.46 1.01
CA VAL A 13 6.77 16.70 0.06
C VAL A 13 6.03 15.41 -0.27
N LEU A 14 6.75 14.31 -0.54
CA LEU A 14 6.15 13.02 -0.84
C LEU A 14 5.39 12.44 0.36
N THR A 15 5.93 12.64 1.57
CA THR A 15 5.24 12.23 2.81
C THR A 15 3.95 13.02 3.01
N ALA A 16 3.99 14.34 2.84
CA ALA A 16 2.80 15.19 2.94
C ALA A 16 1.76 14.80 1.90
N LEU A 17 2.17 14.60 0.64
CA LEU A 17 1.27 14.15 -0.44
C LEU A 17 0.65 12.79 -0.11
N GLY A 18 1.44 11.84 0.38
CA GLY A 18 0.95 10.52 0.79
C GLY A 18 -0.10 10.60 1.88
N VAL A 19 0.13 11.40 2.93
CA VAL A 19 -0.84 11.60 4.02
C VAL A 19 -2.12 12.27 3.53
N VAL A 20 -2.03 13.29 2.68
CA VAL A 20 -3.21 13.95 2.09
C VAL A 20 -4.02 12.95 1.26
N LEU A 21 -3.37 12.10 0.45
CA LEU A 21 -4.05 11.06 -0.31
C LEU A 21 -4.78 10.07 0.62
N LEU A 22 -4.17 9.64 1.72
CA LEU A 22 -4.83 8.76 2.69
C LEU A 22 -6.04 9.42 3.35
N CYS A 23 -5.95 10.69 3.73
CA CYS A 23 -7.07 11.44 4.29
C CYS A 23 -8.22 11.59 3.28
N LEU A 24 -7.91 11.85 2.00
CA LEU A 24 -8.90 11.89 0.93
C LEU A 24 -9.58 10.53 0.73
N GLY A 25 -8.82 9.44 0.83
CA GLY A 25 -9.35 8.07 0.75
C GLY A 25 -10.36 7.74 1.85
N GLY A 26 -10.20 8.33 3.04
CA GLY A 26 -11.14 8.17 4.14
C GLY A 26 -12.41 9.03 4.03
N ILE A 27 -12.43 10.03 3.14
CA ILE A 27 -13.61 10.90 2.93
C ILE A 27 -14.47 10.39 1.78
N VAL A 28 -13.85 9.84 0.74
CA VAL A 28 -14.53 9.43 -0.49
C VAL A 28 -14.60 7.90 -0.56
N PRO A 29 -15.78 7.27 -0.44
CA PRO A 29 -15.91 5.81 -0.34
C PRO A 29 -15.26 5.04 -1.50
N PHE A 30 -15.35 5.54 -2.74
CA PHE A 30 -14.72 4.92 -3.90
C PHE A 30 -13.20 5.06 -3.94
N ALA A 31 -12.64 6.03 -3.19
CA ALA A 31 -11.21 6.29 -3.14
C ALA A 31 -10.47 5.44 -2.09
N LEU A 32 -11.20 4.70 -1.26
CA LEU A 32 -10.67 3.87 -0.16
C LEU A 32 -9.54 2.94 -0.63
N TYR A 33 -9.69 2.29 -1.77
CA TYR A 33 -8.67 1.39 -2.34
C TYR A 33 -7.68 2.11 -3.26
N ILE A 34 -8.10 3.19 -3.93
CA ILE A 34 -7.29 3.90 -4.93
C ILE A 34 -6.26 4.78 -4.25
N CYS A 35 -6.63 5.50 -3.19
CA CYS A 35 -5.74 6.44 -2.52
C CYS A 35 -4.50 5.79 -1.87
N PRO A 36 -4.59 4.63 -1.18
CA PRO A 36 -3.40 3.93 -0.68
C PRO A 36 -2.47 3.47 -1.80
N ILE A 37 -3.02 3.04 -2.94
CA ILE A 37 -2.25 2.68 -4.13
C ILE A 37 -1.51 3.90 -4.68
N LEU A 38 -2.17 5.05 -4.83
CA LEU A 38 -1.54 6.29 -5.29
C LEU A 38 -0.46 6.77 -4.31
N ALA A 39 -0.72 6.70 -3.00
CA ALA A 39 0.27 7.03 -1.98
C ALA A 39 1.50 6.12 -2.05
N SER A 40 1.34 4.84 -2.36
CA SER A 40 2.44 3.91 -2.57
C SER A 40 3.25 4.23 -3.84
N ILE A 41 2.58 4.62 -4.93
CA ILE A 41 3.21 5.06 -6.18
C ILE A 41 4.02 6.34 -5.96
N ALA A 42 3.57 7.24 -5.09
CA ALA A 42 4.30 8.47 -4.73
C ALA A 42 5.69 8.19 -4.13
N LEU A 43 5.96 6.98 -3.62
CA LEU A 43 7.29 6.57 -3.11
C LEU A 43 8.28 6.20 -4.23
N LEU A 44 7.84 6.04 -5.48
CA LEU A 44 8.70 5.62 -6.60
C LEU A 44 9.92 6.53 -6.83
N PRO A 45 9.83 7.88 -6.75
CA PRO A 45 10.98 8.75 -6.98
C PRO A 45 12.13 8.52 -6.00
N VAL A 46 11.82 8.06 -4.77
CA VAL A 46 12.82 7.87 -3.69
C VAL A 46 13.30 6.42 -3.59
N ARG A 47 12.76 5.50 -4.40
CA ARG A 47 13.08 4.06 -4.32
C ARG A 47 14.56 3.74 -4.57
N SER A 48 15.30 4.58 -5.33
CA SER A 48 16.76 4.45 -5.56
C SER A 48 17.58 4.55 -4.28
N ARG A 49 17.02 5.17 -3.25
CA ARG A 49 17.63 5.37 -1.94
C ARG A 49 16.83 4.65 -0.85
N PRO A 50 17.05 3.33 -0.64
CA PRO A 50 16.16 2.50 0.20
C PRO A 50 15.98 3.04 1.62
N ARG A 51 17.02 3.62 2.23
CA ARG A 51 16.90 4.21 3.58
C ARG A 51 15.86 5.32 3.65
N TYR A 52 15.89 6.24 2.68
CA TYR A 52 14.93 7.35 2.62
C TYR A 52 13.53 6.89 2.25
N ALA A 53 13.42 5.91 1.35
CA ALA A 53 12.14 5.34 0.95
C ALA A 53 11.42 4.64 2.12
N TRP A 54 12.16 3.88 2.94
CA TRP A 54 11.61 3.27 4.16
C TRP A 54 11.21 4.30 5.21
N CYS A 55 12.00 5.38 5.37
CA CYS A 55 11.63 6.48 6.27
C CYS A 55 10.35 7.20 5.81
N CYS A 56 10.22 7.48 4.50
CA CYS A 56 9.00 8.08 3.95
C CYS A 56 7.80 7.16 4.13
N TYR A 57 7.94 5.86 3.83
CA TYR A 57 6.88 4.88 4.05
C TYR A 57 6.44 4.85 5.52
N GLY A 58 7.38 4.74 6.46
CA GLY A 58 7.09 4.73 7.90
C GLY A 58 6.42 6.02 8.37
N ALA A 59 6.85 7.17 7.87
CA ALA A 59 6.25 8.46 8.19
C ALA A 59 4.80 8.57 7.67
N ILE A 60 4.54 8.16 6.42
CA ILE A 60 3.18 8.15 5.85
C ILE A 60 2.28 7.18 6.63
N ALA A 61 2.77 5.98 6.94
CA ALA A 61 2.00 4.98 7.68
C ALA A 61 1.63 5.48 9.09
N LEU A 62 2.60 6.04 9.82
CA LEU A 62 2.38 6.56 11.16
C LEU A 62 1.44 7.77 11.16
N LEU A 63 1.71 8.76 10.31
CA LEU A 63 0.86 9.95 10.21
C LEU A 63 -0.52 9.62 9.68
N GLY A 64 -0.64 8.68 8.74
CA GLY A 64 -1.92 8.19 8.25
C GLY A 64 -2.75 7.56 9.37
N LEU A 65 -2.16 6.68 10.18
CA LEU A 65 -2.85 6.08 11.32
C LEU A 65 -3.29 7.12 12.38
N LEU A 66 -2.55 8.22 12.54
CA LEU A 66 -2.88 9.26 13.51
C LEU A 66 -3.92 10.24 12.97
N LEU A 67 -3.74 10.73 11.74
CA LEU A 67 -4.49 11.86 11.18
C LEU A 67 -5.70 11.44 10.35
N CYS A 68 -5.65 10.25 9.71
CA CYS A 68 -6.73 9.83 8.83
C CYS A 68 -8.00 9.51 9.65
N PRO A 69 -9.18 10.03 9.24
CA PRO A 69 -10.45 9.73 9.91
C PRO A 69 -10.80 8.25 9.80
N ASP A 70 -10.54 7.65 8.66
CA ASP A 70 -10.76 6.24 8.42
C ASP A 70 -9.47 5.42 8.58
N LYS A 71 -9.47 4.54 9.59
CA LYS A 71 -8.31 3.71 9.92
C LYS A 71 -8.11 2.57 8.91
N GLU A 72 -9.17 2.16 8.22
CA GLU A 72 -9.11 1.11 7.20
C GLU A 72 -8.17 1.51 6.05
N VAL A 73 -8.30 2.74 5.53
CA VAL A 73 -7.43 3.29 4.47
C VAL A 73 -5.96 3.28 4.88
N SER A 74 -5.69 3.71 6.11
CA SER A 74 -4.32 3.78 6.64
C SER A 74 -3.72 2.40 6.87
N LEU A 75 -4.52 1.45 7.36
CA LEU A 75 -4.12 0.05 7.51
C LEU A 75 -3.86 -0.60 6.15
N LEU A 76 -4.73 -0.35 5.15
CA LEU A 76 -4.52 -0.81 3.79
C LEU A 76 -3.19 -0.31 3.23
N PHE A 77 -2.85 0.96 3.47
CA PHE A 77 -1.55 1.51 3.10
C PHE A 77 -0.38 0.82 3.82
N CYS A 78 -0.52 0.49 5.10
CA CYS A 78 0.53 -0.24 5.83
C CYS A 78 0.90 -1.56 5.15
N PHE A 79 -0.08 -2.26 4.53
CA PHE A 79 0.16 -3.52 3.84
C PHE A 79 0.53 -3.37 2.36
N THR A 80 0.08 -2.31 1.68
CA THR A 80 0.34 -2.09 0.26
C THR A 80 1.50 -1.14 -0.01
N GLY A 81 1.76 -0.19 0.89
CA GLY A 81 2.68 0.92 0.68
C GLY A 81 4.15 0.54 0.55
N TYR A 82 4.60 -0.55 1.17
CA TYR A 82 5.99 -1.01 1.03
C TYR A 82 6.21 -1.91 -0.20
N TYR A 83 5.15 -2.35 -0.87
CA TYR A 83 5.25 -3.24 -2.03
C TYR A 83 6.12 -2.68 -3.17
N PRO A 84 6.07 -1.36 -3.54
CA PRO A 84 6.97 -0.78 -4.53
C PRO A 84 8.45 -0.91 -4.21
N LEU A 85 8.79 -0.99 -2.91
CA LEU A 85 10.17 -1.15 -2.44
C LEU A 85 10.62 -2.63 -2.50
N LEU A 86 9.67 -3.56 -2.34
CA LEU A 86 9.92 -5.00 -2.34
C LEU A 86 9.89 -5.59 -3.76
N LYS A 87 9.05 -5.04 -4.64
CA LYS A 87 8.83 -5.54 -6.01
C LYS A 87 10.13 -5.76 -6.80
N PRO A 88 11.15 -4.87 -6.82
CA PRO A 88 12.37 -5.10 -7.57
C PRO A 88 13.12 -6.37 -7.12
N ARG A 89 13.05 -6.69 -5.82
CA ARG A 89 13.66 -7.92 -5.27
C ARG A 89 12.90 -9.17 -5.68
N LEU A 90 11.56 -9.09 -5.74
CA LEU A 90 10.70 -10.19 -6.19
C LEU A 90 10.82 -10.43 -7.69
N ASP A 91 10.96 -9.37 -8.48
CA ASP A 91 11.14 -9.47 -9.93
C ASP A 91 12.55 -9.97 -10.33
N ALA A 92 13.55 -9.84 -9.45
CA ALA A 92 14.91 -10.35 -9.64
C ALA A 92 15.00 -11.89 -9.50
N LEU A 93 13.94 -12.57 -9.07
CA LEU A 93 13.91 -14.03 -8.96
C LEU A 93 13.99 -14.69 -10.34
N ARG A 94 14.82 -15.73 -10.45
CA ARG A 94 15.15 -16.45 -11.69
C ARG A 94 13.94 -17.08 -12.38
N SER A 95 12.90 -17.46 -11.64
CA SER A 95 11.70 -18.12 -12.17
C SER A 95 10.49 -17.18 -12.13
N ARG A 96 9.86 -16.94 -13.30
CA ARG A 96 8.64 -16.13 -13.40
C ARG A 96 7.47 -16.72 -12.60
N LEU A 97 7.35 -18.07 -12.60
CA LEU A 97 6.33 -18.76 -11.82
C LEU A 97 6.54 -18.56 -10.32
N LEU A 98 7.78 -18.71 -9.85
CA LEU A 98 8.11 -18.51 -8.44
C LEU A 98 7.86 -17.07 -8.00
N SER A 99 8.19 -16.09 -8.84
CA SER A 99 7.89 -14.68 -8.57
C SER A 99 6.37 -14.43 -8.47
N LEU A 100 5.59 -15.00 -9.40
CA LEU A 100 4.14 -14.84 -9.40
C LEU A 100 3.48 -15.51 -8.19
N THR A 101 3.86 -16.75 -7.87
CA THR A 101 3.30 -17.47 -6.71
C THR A 101 3.65 -16.77 -5.41
N LEU A 102 4.87 -16.24 -5.28
CA LEU A 102 5.30 -15.51 -4.08
C LEU A 102 4.55 -14.18 -3.93
N LYS A 103 4.28 -13.46 -5.03
CA LYS A 103 3.49 -12.24 -5.04
C LYS A 103 2.02 -12.51 -4.64
N LEU A 104 1.42 -13.58 -5.18
CA LEU A 104 0.05 -13.97 -4.83
C LEU A 104 -0.05 -14.42 -3.36
N LEU A 105 0.90 -15.23 -2.91
CA LEU A 105 0.96 -15.66 -1.50
C LEU A 105 1.10 -14.44 -0.59
N TRP A 106 1.98 -13.51 -0.95
CA TRP A 106 2.18 -12.29 -0.21
C TRP A 106 0.91 -11.43 -0.14
N ALA A 107 0.20 -11.26 -1.26
CA ALA A 107 -1.06 -10.52 -1.31
C ALA A 107 -2.13 -11.18 -0.43
N ALA A 108 -2.27 -12.51 -0.52
CA ALA A 108 -3.23 -13.26 0.29
C ALA A 108 -2.94 -13.15 1.79
N VAL A 109 -1.67 -13.31 2.19
CA VAL A 109 -1.25 -13.16 3.59
C VAL A 109 -1.47 -11.73 4.09
N SER A 110 -1.13 -10.72 3.27
CA SER A 110 -1.31 -9.31 3.63
C SER A 110 -2.80 -8.97 3.81
N MET A 111 -3.67 -9.46 2.92
CA MET A 111 -5.12 -9.29 3.04
C MET A 111 -5.69 -10.01 4.26
N ALA A 112 -5.30 -11.26 4.50
CA ALA A 112 -5.73 -12.00 5.67
C ALA A 112 -5.29 -11.32 6.98
N ALA A 113 -4.05 -10.82 7.04
CA ALA A 113 -3.53 -10.09 8.18
C ALA A 113 -4.24 -8.76 8.39
N LEU A 114 -4.55 -8.02 7.31
CA LEU A 114 -5.31 -6.78 7.35
C LEU A 114 -6.70 -7.01 7.96
N TYR A 115 -7.45 -7.99 7.43
CA TYR A 115 -8.78 -8.30 7.96
C TYR A 115 -8.75 -8.84 9.38
N ALA A 116 -7.77 -9.69 9.71
CA ALA A 116 -7.57 -10.14 11.08
C ALA A 116 -7.33 -8.95 12.05
N LEU A 117 -6.53 -7.98 11.63
CA LEU A 117 -6.24 -6.79 12.43
C LEU A 117 -7.49 -5.92 12.60
N ILE A 118 -8.28 -5.71 11.54
CA ILE A 118 -9.52 -4.94 11.58
C ILE A 118 -10.55 -5.59 12.50
N LEU A 119 -10.73 -6.91 12.40
CA LEU A 119 -11.75 -7.64 13.14
C LEU A 119 -11.37 -7.84 14.62
N TYR A 120 -10.10 -8.18 14.91
CA TYR A 120 -9.70 -8.58 16.27
C TYR A 120 -9.03 -7.48 17.08
N VAL A 121 -8.36 -6.50 16.45
CA VAL A 121 -7.63 -5.45 17.16
C VAL A 121 -8.38 -4.13 17.15
N PHE A 122 -8.83 -3.67 16.00
CA PHE A 122 -9.52 -2.39 15.87
C PHE A 122 -11.03 -2.52 16.12
N CYS A 123 -11.60 -3.72 15.96
CA CYS A 123 -13.03 -3.99 16.17
C CYS A 123 -13.92 -2.91 15.54
N LEU A 124 -13.64 -2.52 14.29
CA LEU A 124 -14.37 -1.46 13.60
C LEU A 124 -15.84 -1.89 13.44
N PRO A 125 -16.80 -1.21 14.10
CA PRO A 125 -18.18 -1.70 14.20
C PRO A 125 -18.83 -1.89 12.84
N ALA A 126 -18.60 -0.96 11.91
CA ALA A 126 -19.15 -1.02 10.55
C ALA A 126 -18.72 -2.30 9.79
N VAL A 127 -17.45 -2.67 9.90
CA VAL A 127 -16.91 -3.86 9.22
C VAL A 127 -17.38 -5.14 9.91
N VAL A 128 -17.41 -5.14 11.24
CA VAL A 128 -17.86 -6.30 12.03
C VAL A 128 -19.33 -6.60 11.75
N GLU A 129 -20.20 -5.58 11.71
CA GLU A 129 -21.62 -5.71 11.40
C GLU A 129 -21.87 -6.20 9.98
N GLU A 130 -21.11 -5.69 8.99
CA GLU A 130 -21.21 -6.11 7.61
C GLU A 130 -20.82 -7.58 7.42
N PHE A 131 -19.75 -8.03 8.09
CA PHE A 131 -19.35 -9.43 8.07
C PHE A 131 -20.32 -10.36 8.81
N ALA A 132 -20.92 -9.90 9.92
CA ALA A 132 -21.92 -10.64 10.68
C ALA A 132 -23.20 -10.82 9.85
N ALA A 133 -23.60 -9.80 9.08
CA ALA A 133 -24.82 -9.82 8.27
C ALA A 133 -24.71 -10.71 7.02
N THR A 134 -23.53 -10.75 6.36
CA THR A 134 -23.41 -11.33 5.01
C THR A 134 -22.68 -12.70 5.00
N GLY A 135 -22.02 -13.09 6.07
CA GLY A 135 -21.43 -14.42 6.24
C GLY A 135 -20.15 -14.68 5.43
N ARG A 136 -19.77 -15.98 5.35
CA ARG A 136 -18.48 -16.45 4.78
C ARG A 136 -18.29 -16.12 3.29
N TRP A 137 -19.35 -15.93 2.54
CA TRP A 137 -19.30 -15.62 1.10
C TRP A 137 -18.77 -14.21 0.84
N LEU A 138 -19.12 -13.24 1.71
CA LEU A 138 -18.61 -11.88 1.60
C LEU A 138 -17.09 -11.86 1.83
N LEU A 139 -16.60 -12.57 2.84
CA LEU A 139 -15.17 -12.69 3.11
C LEU A 139 -14.42 -13.26 1.89
N ALA A 140 -14.92 -14.33 1.30
CA ALA A 140 -14.32 -14.95 0.11
C ALA A 140 -14.33 -13.98 -1.09
N ALA A 141 -15.44 -13.29 -1.32
CA ALA A 141 -15.58 -12.31 -2.40
C ALA A 141 -14.62 -11.12 -2.22
N THR A 142 -14.50 -10.61 -0.98
CA THR A 142 -13.60 -9.48 -0.66
C THR A 142 -12.14 -9.86 -0.85
N ILE A 143 -11.73 -11.05 -0.40
CA ILE A 143 -10.37 -11.57 -0.61
C ILE A 143 -10.09 -11.73 -2.11
N ALA A 144 -11.01 -12.32 -2.88
CA ALA A 144 -10.86 -12.51 -4.32
C ALA A 144 -10.74 -11.16 -5.05
N MET A 145 -11.55 -10.17 -4.69
CA MET A 145 -11.50 -8.82 -5.24
C MET A 145 -10.17 -8.13 -4.87
N GLY A 146 -9.72 -8.27 -3.63
CA GLY A 146 -8.44 -7.73 -3.17
C GLY A 146 -7.24 -8.32 -3.93
N VAL A 147 -7.24 -9.63 -4.19
CA VAL A 147 -6.22 -10.30 -5.00
C VAL A 147 -6.25 -9.81 -6.45
N ALA A 148 -7.43 -9.64 -7.04
CA ALA A 148 -7.58 -9.11 -8.39
C ALA A 148 -7.05 -7.66 -8.50
N LEU A 149 -7.41 -6.80 -7.55
CA LEU A 149 -6.89 -5.43 -7.44
C LEU A 149 -5.37 -5.40 -7.26
N PHE A 150 -4.83 -6.29 -6.44
CA PHE A 150 -3.39 -6.41 -6.25
C PHE A 150 -2.69 -6.80 -7.56
N PHE A 151 -3.27 -7.69 -8.36
CA PHE A 151 -2.70 -8.06 -9.65
C PHE A 151 -2.68 -6.88 -10.63
N VAL A 152 -3.77 -6.12 -10.72
CA VAL A 152 -3.84 -4.88 -11.51
C VAL A 152 -2.79 -3.88 -11.04
N TYR A 153 -2.66 -3.72 -9.73
CA TYR A 153 -1.65 -2.85 -9.11
C TYR A 153 -0.22 -3.30 -9.45
N ASP A 154 0.09 -4.60 -9.38
CA ASP A 154 1.42 -5.13 -9.73
C ASP A 154 1.78 -4.83 -11.20
N VAL A 155 0.84 -5.05 -12.13
CA VAL A 155 1.05 -4.75 -13.56
C VAL A 155 1.25 -3.26 -13.78
N LEU A 156 0.41 -2.41 -13.17
CA LEU A 156 0.51 -0.95 -13.26
C LEU A 156 1.86 -0.46 -12.73
N LEU A 157 2.25 -0.96 -11.57
CA LEU A 157 3.51 -0.61 -10.93
C LEU A 157 4.71 -1.04 -11.79
N GLY A 158 4.65 -2.21 -12.43
CA GLY A 158 5.67 -2.66 -13.37
C GLY A 158 5.84 -1.72 -14.56
N ARG A 159 4.72 -1.27 -15.15
CA ARG A 159 4.74 -0.30 -16.27
C ARG A 159 5.28 1.07 -15.85
N LEU A 160 4.91 1.55 -14.66
CA LEU A 160 5.41 2.83 -14.12
C LEU A 160 6.92 2.75 -13.80
N MET A 161 7.37 1.64 -13.21
CA MET A 161 8.78 1.44 -12.92
C MET A 161 9.65 1.36 -14.18
N ALA A 162 9.13 0.81 -15.28
CA ALA A 162 9.81 0.78 -16.57
C ALA A 162 9.95 2.17 -17.21
N ARG A 163 8.95 3.05 -16.98
CA ARG A 163 8.98 4.43 -17.49
C ARG A 163 9.83 5.39 -16.63
N TRP A 164 9.98 5.07 -15.35
CA TRP A 164 10.79 5.86 -14.42
C TRP A 164 12.00 5.05 -13.94
N PRO A 165 13.11 5.08 -14.71
CA PRO A 165 14.36 4.47 -14.29
C PRO A 165 14.86 5.14 -13.00
N ALA A 166 15.50 4.35 -12.13
CA ALA A 166 15.94 4.74 -10.79
C ALA A 166 17.13 5.75 -10.78
N ASN A 167 17.25 6.61 -11.78
CA ASN A 167 18.36 7.54 -11.97
C ASN A 167 18.02 8.97 -11.53
N VAL A 168 17.61 9.11 -10.26
CA VAL A 168 17.55 10.45 -9.64
C VAL A 168 18.39 10.46 -8.36
#